data_855298ab9935d969fb1650dcb7ef3acb
#
_entry.id   855298ab9935d969fb1650dcb7ef3acb
#
_cell.length_a   1.000
_cell.length_b   1.000
_cell.length_c   1.000
_cell.angle_alpha   90.00
_cell.angle_beta   90.00
_cell.angle_gamma   90.00
#
_symmetry.space_group_name_H-M   'P 1'
#
loop_
_entity.id
_entity.type
_entity.pdbx_description
1 polymer ?
#
loop_
_entity_poly.entity_id
_entity_poly.type
_entity_poly.pdbx_seq_one_letter_code
_entity_poly.pdbx_strand_id
1 'polypeptide(L)'
;IGAWNYPYQLSLAPAVPALAAGNCVIVKPSELAPHTSAAMARIINEHFSPEVFHVVEGAIEETQYLLSLPFDKIFFTGSTRVGKIVMKAAAENLIPVTLELGGKSPCIVLPGANLSMAAKRITWGKFLNAGQTCIAPDYLLIHTRIKDEFLQKMVFQIEKLLGPDPVNSESYVKIINERNFNRLLSLIDPSKIYYGGKTNAAERYIEPTLLTDINWDDPIMQDEIFGPLLPVIEFEDIHDVISKLQTLPRPLALYLFTASRKQQKEVINKLKFGGGCINDTIMHIANPYLPFGGIGPSGMGAYHGEEGFRTFTHYKSVMHKGTWFEPPVKYPPYSKLKLRLIKLLMG
;
A
#
# COMPACT_ATOMS: atom_id res chain seq x y z
N ILE A 1 -0.32 -2.16 14.53
CA ILE A 1 -0.86 -0.80 14.58
C ILE A 1 -1.60 -0.57 13.28
N GLY A 2 -2.95 -0.39 13.36
CA GLY A 2 -3.84 -0.27 12.22
C GLY A 2 -4.09 1.18 11.78
N ALA A 3 -4.43 1.37 10.49
CA ALA A 3 -4.81 2.66 9.94
C ALA A 3 -6.34 2.86 9.95
N TRP A 4 -6.78 4.10 9.74
CA TRP A 4 -8.18 4.51 9.89
C TRP A 4 -9.04 4.29 8.64
N ASN A 5 -8.45 4.16 7.46
CA ASN A 5 -9.17 4.17 6.19
C ASN A 5 -9.92 2.85 5.89
N TYR A 6 -9.44 1.74 6.41
CA TYR A 6 -10.11 0.44 6.47
C TYR A 6 -9.87 -0.16 7.87
N PRO A 7 -10.49 0.41 8.92
CA PRO A 7 -9.99 0.30 10.29
C PRO A 7 -10.00 -1.12 10.85
N TYR A 8 -11.04 -1.92 10.62
CA TYR A 8 -11.05 -3.30 11.10
C TYR A 8 -10.15 -4.20 10.23
N GLN A 9 -10.17 -4.02 8.93
CA GLN A 9 -9.40 -4.86 8.01
C GLN A 9 -7.89 -4.67 8.21
N LEU A 10 -7.41 -3.42 8.26
CA LEU A 10 -5.98 -3.12 8.42
C LEU A 10 -5.46 -3.40 9.85
N SER A 11 -6.37 -3.56 10.81
CA SER A 11 -6.03 -3.99 12.17
C SER A 11 -6.03 -5.52 12.30
N LEU A 12 -7.05 -6.21 11.76
CA LEU A 12 -7.25 -7.64 12.00
C LEU A 12 -6.61 -8.54 10.93
N ALA A 13 -6.51 -8.10 9.67
CA ALA A 13 -5.90 -8.92 8.63
C ALA A 13 -4.44 -9.32 8.95
N PRO A 14 -3.57 -8.44 9.52
CA PRO A 14 -2.25 -8.88 9.99
C PRO A 14 -2.29 -9.72 11.28
N ALA A 15 -3.31 -9.54 12.14
CA ALA A 15 -3.44 -10.30 13.37
C ALA A 15 -3.74 -11.80 13.11
N VAL A 16 -4.53 -12.11 12.08
CA VAL A 16 -4.90 -13.49 11.73
C VAL A 16 -3.67 -14.38 11.49
N PRO A 17 -2.75 -14.05 10.56
CA PRO A 17 -1.56 -14.87 10.36
C PRO A 17 -0.58 -14.85 11.54
N ALA A 18 -0.56 -13.78 12.35
CA ALA A 18 0.25 -13.73 13.55
C ALA A 18 -0.24 -14.75 14.61
N LEU A 19 -1.55 -14.79 14.86
CA LEU A 19 -2.17 -15.79 15.74
C LEU A 19 -2.02 -17.20 15.18
N ALA A 20 -2.19 -17.41 13.88
CA ALA A 20 -2.00 -18.69 13.22
C ALA A 20 -0.56 -19.21 13.33
N ALA A 21 0.43 -18.31 13.40
CA ALA A 21 1.83 -18.64 13.63
C ALA A 21 2.16 -18.87 15.13
N GLY A 22 1.17 -18.81 16.02
CA GLY A 22 1.32 -19.05 17.45
C GLY A 22 1.81 -17.84 18.27
N ASN A 23 1.75 -16.64 17.72
CA ASN A 23 2.11 -15.44 18.46
C ASN A 23 0.95 -14.90 19.29
N CYS A 24 1.27 -14.26 20.42
CA CYS A 24 0.35 -13.36 21.11
C CYS A 24 0.29 -12.03 20.36
N VAL A 25 -0.88 -11.41 20.32
CA VAL A 25 -1.08 -10.21 19.48
C VAL A 25 -1.71 -9.07 20.27
N ILE A 26 -1.08 -7.91 20.22
CA ILE A 26 -1.69 -6.65 20.64
C ILE A 26 -2.03 -5.85 19.37
N VAL A 27 -3.29 -5.46 19.25
CA VAL A 27 -3.77 -4.57 18.20
C VAL A 27 -4.01 -3.18 18.77
N LYS A 28 -3.44 -2.17 18.13
CA LYS A 28 -3.74 -0.76 18.41
C LYS A 28 -4.44 -0.17 17.18
N PRO A 29 -5.78 -0.05 17.19
CA PRO A 29 -6.54 0.58 16.10
C PRO A 29 -6.27 2.09 16.02
N SER A 30 -6.68 2.72 14.94
CA SER A 30 -6.58 4.18 14.82
C SER A 30 -7.69 4.88 15.61
N GLU A 31 -7.30 5.92 16.35
CA GLU A 31 -8.19 6.84 17.07
C GLU A 31 -9.11 7.64 16.14
N LEU A 32 -8.77 7.74 14.85
CA LEU A 32 -9.59 8.44 13.86
C LEU A 32 -10.84 7.65 13.45
N ALA A 33 -10.94 6.37 13.84
CA ALA A 33 -12.11 5.52 13.64
C ALA A 33 -12.65 5.01 14.99
N PRO A 34 -13.11 5.88 15.90
CA PRO A 34 -13.37 5.55 17.30
C PRO A 34 -14.45 4.47 17.47
N HIS A 35 -15.51 4.50 16.69
CA HIS A 35 -16.59 3.50 16.80
C HIS A 35 -16.11 2.09 16.41
N THR A 36 -15.27 1.98 15.37
CA THR A 36 -14.69 0.69 14.96
C THR A 36 -13.65 0.23 15.98
N SER A 37 -12.85 1.13 16.52
CA SER A 37 -11.89 0.85 17.60
C SER A 37 -12.59 0.28 18.83
N ALA A 38 -13.62 0.95 19.35
CA ALA A 38 -14.39 0.51 20.49
C ALA A 38 -15.10 -0.83 20.26
N ALA A 39 -15.64 -1.06 19.04
CA ALA A 39 -16.27 -2.33 18.70
C ALA A 39 -15.25 -3.48 18.69
N MET A 40 -14.06 -3.28 18.13
CA MET A 40 -12.98 -4.28 18.16
C MET A 40 -12.49 -4.55 19.58
N ALA A 41 -12.29 -3.49 20.39
CA ALA A 41 -11.86 -3.62 21.77
C ALA A 41 -12.88 -4.43 22.59
N ARG A 42 -14.16 -4.09 22.49
CA ARG A 42 -15.23 -4.84 23.17
C ARG A 42 -15.24 -6.31 22.78
N ILE A 43 -15.32 -6.61 21.48
CA ILE A 43 -15.45 -7.99 21.00
C ILE A 43 -14.23 -8.82 21.35
N ILE A 44 -13.02 -8.29 21.15
CA ILE A 44 -11.80 -9.05 21.34
C ILE A 44 -11.50 -9.20 22.84
N ASN A 45 -11.56 -8.13 23.62
CA ASN A 45 -11.16 -8.16 25.02
C ASN A 45 -12.17 -8.91 25.90
N GLU A 46 -13.44 -9.05 25.47
CA GLU A 46 -14.44 -9.86 26.16
C GLU A 46 -14.33 -11.38 25.85
N HIS A 47 -13.83 -11.76 24.65
CA HIS A 47 -13.89 -13.14 24.19
C HIS A 47 -12.54 -13.85 24.10
N PHE A 48 -11.42 -13.12 24.19
CA PHE A 48 -10.07 -13.71 24.14
C PHE A 48 -9.33 -13.43 25.47
N SER A 49 -8.48 -14.35 25.86
CA SER A 49 -7.52 -14.09 26.94
C SER A 49 -6.60 -12.92 26.56
N PRO A 50 -6.40 -11.92 27.43
CA PRO A 50 -5.51 -10.79 27.16
C PRO A 50 -4.06 -11.20 26.91
N GLU A 51 -3.65 -12.39 27.37
CA GLU A 51 -2.34 -12.97 27.11
C GLU A 51 -2.18 -13.49 25.68
N VAL A 52 -3.29 -13.71 24.97
CA VAL A 52 -3.28 -14.24 23.60
C VAL A 52 -3.61 -13.16 22.59
N PHE A 53 -4.70 -12.44 22.80
CA PHE A 53 -5.14 -11.42 21.85
C PHE A 53 -5.82 -10.27 22.58
N HIS A 54 -5.28 -9.08 22.42
CA HIS A 54 -5.78 -7.89 23.12
C HIS A 54 -5.80 -6.66 22.21
N VAL A 55 -6.78 -5.78 22.43
CA VAL A 55 -6.91 -4.49 21.74
C VAL A 55 -6.66 -3.37 22.73
N VAL A 56 -5.71 -2.50 22.42
CA VAL A 56 -5.42 -1.28 23.18
C VAL A 56 -5.94 -0.09 22.38
N GLU A 57 -6.94 0.60 22.93
CA GLU A 57 -7.40 1.86 22.38
C GLU A 57 -6.49 3.00 22.83
N GLY A 58 -6.55 4.13 22.13
CA GLY A 58 -5.74 5.30 22.47
C GLY A 58 -5.17 5.99 21.24
N ALA A 59 -4.40 7.02 21.44
CA ALA A 59 -3.85 7.89 20.41
C ALA A 59 -2.30 7.83 20.38
N ILE A 60 -1.66 8.98 20.35
CA ILE A 60 -0.20 9.08 20.20
C ILE A 60 0.53 8.55 21.44
N GLU A 61 0.05 8.87 22.63
CA GLU A 61 0.71 8.51 23.91
C GLU A 61 0.76 6.98 24.08
N GLU A 62 -0.39 6.29 23.90
CA GLU A 62 -0.46 4.83 23.99
C GLU A 62 0.37 4.16 22.88
N THR A 63 0.39 4.75 21.68
CA THR A 63 1.23 4.24 20.60
C THR A 63 2.72 4.35 20.95
N GLN A 64 3.15 5.48 21.50
CA GLN A 64 4.54 5.68 21.94
C GLN A 64 4.92 4.73 23.06
N TYR A 65 4.02 4.54 24.03
CA TYR A 65 4.24 3.56 25.09
C TYR A 65 4.39 2.14 24.55
N LEU A 66 3.48 1.69 23.67
CA LEU A 66 3.61 0.37 23.03
C LEU A 66 4.93 0.22 22.25
N LEU A 67 5.35 1.25 21.53
CA LEU A 67 6.61 1.22 20.78
C LEU A 67 7.87 1.14 21.69
N SER A 68 7.76 1.49 22.98
CA SER A 68 8.86 1.34 23.95
C SER A 68 8.97 -0.07 24.54
N LEU A 69 7.97 -0.93 24.32
CA LEU A 69 7.95 -2.29 24.86
C LEU A 69 8.76 -3.27 23.99
N PRO A 70 9.34 -4.33 24.58
CA PRO A 70 10.19 -5.28 23.87
C PRO A 70 9.35 -6.33 23.10
N PHE A 71 8.69 -5.92 22.04
CA PHE A 71 7.98 -6.84 21.14
C PHE A 71 8.96 -7.64 20.28
N ASP A 72 8.56 -8.86 19.86
CA ASP A 72 9.30 -9.66 18.89
C ASP A 72 9.10 -9.18 17.45
N LYS A 73 7.99 -8.49 17.17
CA LYS A 73 7.65 -7.99 15.83
C LYS A 73 6.69 -6.81 15.94
N ILE A 74 6.89 -5.80 15.10
CA ILE A 74 5.94 -4.70 14.91
C ILE A 74 5.43 -4.71 13.47
N PHE A 75 4.10 -4.70 13.31
CA PHE A 75 3.42 -4.47 12.05
C PHE A 75 2.72 -3.11 12.10
N PHE A 76 2.99 -2.26 11.12
CA PHE A 76 2.45 -0.90 11.08
C PHE A 76 1.89 -0.59 9.70
N THR A 77 0.67 -0.04 9.65
CA THR A 77 0.07 0.54 8.45
C THR A 77 -0.17 2.03 8.67
N GLY A 78 0.31 2.87 7.76
CA GLY A 78 0.10 4.32 7.85
C GLY A 78 1.00 5.14 6.91
N SER A 79 1.22 6.41 7.24
CA SER A 79 2.05 7.29 6.40
C SER A 79 3.54 6.97 6.50
N THR A 80 4.30 7.23 5.43
CA THR A 80 5.77 7.07 5.39
C THR A 80 6.46 7.85 6.52
N ARG A 81 5.95 9.03 6.88
CA ARG A 81 6.48 9.84 7.99
C ARG A 81 6.37 9.11 9.33
N VAL A 82 5.22 8.52 9.63
CA VAL A 82 5.01 7.78 10.89
C VAL A 82 5.73 6.43 10.85
N GLY A 83 5.77 5.74 9.70
CA GLY A 83 6.54 4.52 9.53
C GLY A 83 8.03 4.68 9.87
N LYS A 84 8.62 5.83 9.52
CA LYS A 84 10.01 6.16 9.93
C LYS A 84 10.15 6.31 11.46
N ILE A 85 9.13 6.82 12.15
CA ILE A 85 9.13 6.93 13.62
C ILE A 85 9.05 5.53 14.24
N VAL A 86 8.15 4.69 13.74
CA VAL A 86 8.00 3.29 14.19
C VAL A 86 9.30 2.51 13.98
N MET A 87 9.92 2.63 12.81
CA MET A 87 11.18 1.97 12.50
C MET A 87 12.32 2.44 13.42
N LYS A 88 12.38 3.74 13.75
CA LYS A 88 13.36 4.28 14.69
C LYS A 88 13.19 3.68 16.09
N ALA A 89 11.97 3.66 16.61
CA ALA A 89 11.68 3.08 17.93
C ALA A 89 12.01 1.58 17.97
N ALA A 90 11.63 0.83 16.94
CA ALA A 90 11.94 -0.60 16.82
C ALA A 90 13.45 -0.88 16.79
N ALA A 91 14.23 0.00 16.16
CA ALA A 91 15.69 -0.16 16.04
C ALA A 91 16.42 -0.14 17.41
N GLU A 92 15.90 0.57 18.41
CA GLU A 92 16.49 0.64 19.74
C GLU A 92 16.55 -0.75 20.42
N ASN A 93 15.57 -1.60 20.13
CA ASN A 93 15.48 -2.97 20.67
C ASN A 93 15.70 -4.05 19.59
N LEU A 94 16.18 -3.68 18.39
CA LEU A 94 16.38 -4.58 17.23
C LEU A 94 15.12 -5.35 16.83
N ILE A 95 13.95 -4.76 17.01
CA ILE A 95 12.66 -5.37 16.69
C ILE A 95 12.46 -5.38 15.16
N PRO A 96 12.23 -6.52 14.51
CA PRO A 96 11.89 -6.58 13.09
C PRO A 96 10.56 -5.87 12.83
N VAL A 97 10.50 -5.08 11.76
CA VAL A 97 9.28 -4.36 11.38
C VAL A 97 8.73 -4.85 10.05
N THR A 98 7.41 -4.80 9.90
CA THR A 98 6.71 -4.78 8.61
C THR A 98 5.97 -3.48 8.51
N LEU A 99 6.22 -2.72 7.44
CA LEU A 99 5.69 -1.38 7.24
C LEU A 99 4.86 -1.36 5.95
N GLU A 100 3.57 -1.13 6.09
CA GLU A 100 2.64 -0.90 4.99
C GLU A 100 2.37 0.60 4.91
N LEU A 101 3.00 1.25 3.94
CA LEU A 101 2.99 2.69 3.82
C LEU A 101 2.21 3.10 2.56
N GLY A 102 2.24 4.37 2.22
CA GLY A 102 1.57 4.89 1.05
C GLY A 102 2.53 5.16 -0.12
N GLY A 103 2.15 6.11 -0.92
CA GLY A 103 2.94 6.60 -2.05
C GLY A 103 2.06 7.04 -3.21
N LYS A 104 2.66 7.68 -4.21
CA LYS A 104 1.96 8.13 -5.40
C LYS A 104 1.88 7.02 -6.43
N SER A 105 0.80 6.24 -6.40
CA SER A 105 0.57 5.08 -7.29
C SER A 105 0.17 5.53 -8.71
N PRO A 106 1.03 5.37 -9.73
CA PRO A 106 0.74 5.75 -11.10
C PRO A 106 -0.30 4.82 -11.74
N CYS A 107 -1.18 5.41 -12.55
CA CYS A 107 -2.07 4.68 -13.43
C CYS A 107 -1.77 5.09 -14.88
N ILE A 108 -1.30 4.16 -15.70
CA ILE A 108 -0.84 4.41 -17.06
C ILE A 108 -1.85 3.85 -18.04
N VAL A 109 -2.35 4.67 -18.97
CA VAL A 109 -3.27 4.24 -20.04
C VAL A 109 -2.65 4.48 -21.40
N LEU A 110 -2.44 3.39 -22.15
CA LEU A 110 -1.80 3.39 -23.46
C LEU A 110 -2.81 3.23 -24.61
N PRO A 111 -2.49 3.71 -25.80
CA PRO A 111 -3.26 3.41 -27.00
C PRO A 111 -3.43 1.89 -27.20
N GLY A 112 -4.63 1.47 -27.61
CA GLY A 112 -4.99 0.05 -27.75
C GLY A 112 -5.54 -0.59 -26.46
N ALA A 113 -5.59 0.13 -25.34
CA ALA A 113 -6.38 -0.29 -24.16
C ALA A 113 -7.89 -0.26 -24.49
N ASN A 114 -8.66 -1.11 -23.83
CA ASN A 114 -10.12 -0.97 -23.84
C ASN A 114 -10.51 0.22 -22.96
N LEU A 115 -10.69 1.40 -23.58
CA LEU A 115 -10.90 2.66 -22.88
C LEU A 115 -12.15 2.66 -22.00
N SER A 116 -13.23 2.02 -22.44
CA SER A 116 -14.49 1.95 -21.65
C SER A 116 -14.31 1.10 -20.39
N MET A 117 -13.61 -0.02 -20.49
CA MET A 117 -13.30 -0.86 -19.33
C MET A 117 -12.26 -0.19 -18.42
N ALA A 118 -11.24 0.44 -18.99
CA ALA A 118 -10.23 1.19 -18.25
C ALA A 118 -10.88 2.33 -17.45
N ALA A 119 -11.71 3.16 -18.09
CA ALA A 119 -12.42 4.24 -17.42
C ALA A 119 -13.28 3.72 -16.25
N LYS A 120 -14.04 2.63 -16.44
CA LYS A 120 -14.84 2.02 -15.39
C LYS A 120 -13.99 1.58 -14.19
N ARG A 121 -12.89 0.86 -14.45
CA ARG A 121 -12.02 0.31 -13.41
C ARG A 121 -11.22 1.39 -12.68
N ILE A 122 -10.73 2.38 -13.41
CA ILE A 122 -9.98 3.50 -12.83
C ILE A 122 -10.90 4.39 -12.01
N THR A 123 -12.11 4.71 -12.50
CA THR A 123 -13.10 5.48 -11.74
C THR A 123 -13.44 4.79 -10.43
N TRP A 124 -13.75 3.50 -10.47
CA TRP A 124 -14.04 2.74 -9.27
C TRP A 124 -12.84 2.72 -8.32
N GLY A 125 -11.65 2.37 -8.81
CA GLY A 125 -10.46 2.27 -7.98
C GLY A 125 -9.98 3.61 -7.40
N LYS A 126 -10.18 4.71 -8.15
CA LYS A 126 -9.83 6.06 -7.65
C LYS A 126 -10.79 6.56 -6.61
N PHE A 127 -12.11 6.39 -6.82
CA PHE A 127 -13.11 7.02 -5.97
C PHE A 127 -13.69 6.10 -4.90
N LEU A 128 -13.29 4.83 -4.86
CA LEU A 128 -13.54 3.95 -3.72
C LEU A 128 -13.01 4.62 -2.44
N ASN A 129 -13.82 4.64 -1.39
CA ASN A 129 -13.52 5.32 -0.13
C ASN A 129 -13.12 6.81 -0.32
N ALA A 130 -13.69 7.49 -1.32
CA ALA A 130 -13.31 8.85 -1.73
C ALA A 130 -11.80 9.02 -1.99
N GLY A 131 -11.14 8.01 -2.53
CA GLY A 131 -9.70 8.01 -2.81
C GLY A 131 -8.80 7.91 -1.57
N GLN A 132 -9.35 7.70 -0.39
CA GLN A 132 -8.61 7.54 0.86
C GLN A 132 -8.09 6.11 1.01
N THR A 133 -7.32 5.66 0.02
CA THR A 133 -6.83 4.29 -0.13
C THR A 133 -5.38 4.33 -0.59
N CYS A 134 -4.50 3.64 0.13
CA CYS A 134 -3.04 3.63 -0.12
C CYS A 134 -2.65 3.10 -1.51
N ILE A 135 -3.52 2.32 -2.13
CA ILE A 135 -3.36 1.78 -3.49
C ILE A 135 -4.33 2.40 -4.50
N ALA A 136 -5.06 3.48 -4.15
CA ALA A 136 -5.85 4.20 -5.15
C ALA A 136 -4.93 4.73 -6.26
N PRO A 137 -5.35 4.75 -7.53
CA PRO A 137 -4.68 5.53 -8.55
C PRO A 137 -4.47 6.96 -8.05
N ASP A 138 -3.22 7.38 -7.83
CA ASP A 138 -2.95 8.69 -7.27
C ASP A 138 -2.91 9.76 -8.36
N TYR A 139 -2.42 9.40 -9.53
CA TYR A 139 -2.44 10.20 -10.75
C TYR A 139 -2.56 9.33 -12.00
N LEU A 140 -3.07 9.92 -13.07
CA LEU A 140 -3.26 9.30 -14.37
C LEU A 140 -2.18 9.78 -15.34
N LEU A 141 -1.47 8.86 -15.95
CA LEU A 141 -0.60 9.08 -17.09
C LEU A 141 -1.32 8.57 -18.34
N ILE A 142 -1.62 9.46 -19.26
CA ILE A 142 -2.41 9.12 -20.45
C ILE A 142 -1.73 9.57 -21.73
N HIS A 143 -1.73 8.71 -22.72
CA HIS A 143 -1.20 9.07 -24.03
C HIS A 143 -2.10 10.12 -24.70
N THR A 144 -1.50 11.19 -25.25
CA THR A 144 -2.20 12.36 -25.82
C THR A 144 -3.31 12.00 -26.81
N ARG A 145 -3.08 11.00 -27.69
CA ARG A 145 -4.06 10.58 -28.72
C ARG A 145 -5.39 10.07 -28.18
N ILE A 146 -5.46 9.65 -26.94
CA ILE A 146 -6.66 9.02 -26.35
C ILE A 146 -7.22 9.81 -25.17
N LYS A 147 -6.58 10.94 -24.79
CA LYS A 147 -6.93 11.71 -23.59
C LYS A 147 -8.39 12.14 -23.59
N ASP A 148 -8.82 12.87 -24.62
CA ASP A 148 -10.15 13.49 -24.64
C ASP A 148 -11.28 12.45 -24.63
N GLU A 149 -11.16 11.39 -25.44
CA GLU A 149 -12.10 10.27 -25.42
C GLU A 149 -12.13 9.59 -24.05
N PHE A 150 -10.96 9.40 -23.47
CA PHE A 150 -10.85 8.71 -22.18
C PHE A 150 -11.44 9.53 -21.03
N LEU A 151 -11.18 10.84 -20.96
CA LEU A 151 -11.74 11.71 -19.93
C LEU A 151 -13.26 11.81 -20.02
N GLN A 152 -13.84 11.88 -21.21
CA GLN A 152 -15.28 11.81 -21.40
C GLN A 152 -15.87 10.49 -20.86
N LYS A 153 -15.18 9.37 -21.09
CA LYS A 153 -15.59 8.07 -20.54
C LYS A 153 -15.45 8.03 -19.01
N MET A 154 -14.43 8.68 -18.45
CA MET A 154 -14.27 8.80 -17.00
C MET A 154 -15.45 9.60 -16.38
N VAL A 155 -15.79 10.75 -16.93
CA VAL A 155 -16.94 11.54 -16.47
C VAL A 155 -18.23 10.70 -16.51
N PHE A 156 -18.51 10.04 -17.63
CA PHE A 156 -19.66 9.14 -17.75
C PHE A 156 -19.66 8.06 -16.66
N GLN A 157 -18.51 7.48 -16.34
CA GLN A 157 -18.43 6.46 -15.28
C GLN A 157 -18.61 7.05 -13.87
N ILE A 158 -18.12 8.25 -13.60
CA ILE A 158 -18.34 8.95 -12.33
C ILE A 158 -19.86 9.16 -12.11
N GLU A 159 -20.52 9.74 -13.09
CA GLU A 159 -21.97 9.98 -13.02
C GLU A 159 -22.79 8.68 -12.91
N LYS A 160 -22.36 7.64 -13.63
CA LYS A 160 -23.01 6.33 -13.58
C LYS A 160 -22.88 5.63 -12.22
N LEU A 161 -21.72 5.73 -11.57
CA LEU A 161 -21.41 5.01 -10.33
C LEU A 161 -21.88 5.76 -9.09
N LEU A 162 -21.84 7.08 -9.12
CA LEU A 162 -22.11 7.92 -7.94
C LEU A 162 -23.38 8.76 -8.07
N GLY A 163 -24.02 8.75 -9.25
CA GLY A 163 -25.16 9.59 -9.59
C GLY A 163 -24.75 10.99 -10.05
N PRO A 164 -25.72 11.79 -10.54
CA PRO A 164 -25.47 13.15 -11.02
C PRO A 164 -25.18 14.14 -9.89
N ASP A 165 -25.47 13.76 -8.65
CA ASP A 165 -25.22 14.54 -7.44
C ASP A 165 -24.53 13.67 -6.38
N PRO A 166 -23.21 13.49 -6.48
CA PRO A 166 -22.46 12.60 -5.59
C PRO A 166 -22.51 12.99 -4.10
N VAL A 167 -22.84 14.26 -3.77
CA VAL A 167 -22.93 14.71 -2.36
C VAL A 167 -24.04 13.99 -1.60
N ASN A 168 -25.12 13.64 -2.29
CA ASN A 168 -26.27 12.90 -1.75
C ASN A 168 -26.20 11.39 -2.03
N SER A 169 -25.12 10.88 -2.61
CA SER A 169 -24.95 9.47 -2.89
C SER A 169 -24.63 8.69 -1.61
N GLU A 170 -25.42 7.66 -1.31
CA GLU A 170 -25.14 6.71 -0.23
C GLU A 170 -23.86 5.86 -0.50
N SER A 171 -23.41 5.83 -1.74
CA SER A 171 -22.22 5.10 -2.16
C SER A 171 -20.93 5.93 -2.12
N TYR A 172 -20.99 7.20 -1.67
CA TYR A 172 -19.84 8.08 -1.64
C TYR A 172 -19.58 8.62 -0.23
N VAL A 173 -18.39 8.31 0.31
CA VAL A 173 -18.05 8.66 1.68
C VAL A 173 -17.44 10.07 1.79
N LYS A 174 -17.45 10.60 2.99
CA LYS A 174 -16.84 11.91 3.34
C LYS A 174 -15.35 11.77 3.64
N ILE A 175 -14.62 12.90 3.62
CA ILE A 175 -13.22 12.94 4.09
C ILE A 175 -13.21 12.76 5.61
N ILE A 176 -12.25 11.99 6.09
CA ILE A 176 -12.22 11.49 7.48
C ILE A 176 -12.29 12.61 8.53
N ASN A 177 -11.57 13.72 8.32
CA ASN A 177 -11.55 14.83 9.24
C ASN A 177 -11.28 16.16 8.52
N GLU A 178 -11.46 17.27 9.24
CA GLU A 178 -11.29 18.63 8.73
C GLU A 178 -9.84 18.90 8.29
N ARG A 179 -8.85 18.39 9.00
CA ARG A 179 -7.44 18.57 8.62
C ARG A 179 -7.15 18.00 7.23
N ASN A 180 -7.62 16.77 6.94
CA ASN A 180 -7.44 16.16 5.63
C ASN A 180 -8.29 16.86 4.56
N PHE A 181 -9.48 17.30 4.90
CA PHE A 181 -10.32 18.08 4.02
C PHE A 181 -9.62 19.37 3.58
N ASN A 182 -9.11 20.19 4.53
CA ASN A 182 -8.42 21.43 4.24
C ASN A 182 -7.12 21.22 3.44
N ARG A 183 -6.37 20.14 3.73
CA ARG A 183 -5.20 19.75 2.94
C ARG A 183 -5.58 19.44 1.49
N LEU A 184 -6.66 18.72 1.26
CA LEU A 184 -7.14 18.41 -0.09
C LEU A 184 -7.61 19.64 -0.83
N LEU A 185 -8.31 20.56 -0.15
CA LEU A 185 -8.72 21.85 -0.74
C LEU A 185 -7.52 22.64 -1.26
N SER A 186 -6.41 22.67 -0.50
CA SER A 186 -5.21 23.42 -0.91
C SER A 186 -4.50 22.81 -2.15
N LEU A 187 -4.88 21.61 -2.57
CA LEU A 187 -4.36 20.96 -3.78
C LEU A 187 -5.21 21.23 -5.03
N ILE A 188 -6.39 21.82 -4.88
CA ILE A 188 -7.28 22.11 -6.01
C ILE A 188 -6.89 23.47 -6.60
N ASP A 189 -6.40 23.46 -7.83
CA ASP A 189 -6.26 24.65 -8.65
C ASP A 189 -7.53 24.78 -9.51
N PRO A 190 -8.37 25.81 -9.28
CA PRO A 190 -9.62 25.97 -10.02
C PRO A 190 -9.44 26.09 -11.53
N SER A 191 -8.29 26.61 -11.99
CA SER A 191 -8.00 26.76 -13.43
C SER A 191 -7.71 25.42 -14.13
N LYS A 192 -7.43 24.38 -13.37
CA LYS A 192 -7.07 23.04 -13.86
C LYS A 192 -8.21 22.02 -13.74
N ILE A 193 -9.37 22.41 -13.26
CA ILE A 193 -10.52 21.51 -13.11
C ILE A 193 -11.11 21.19 -14.49
N TYR A 194 -11.05 19.92 -14.86
CA TYR A 194 -11.74 19.39 -16.03
C TYR A 194 -13.16 18.97 -15.69
N TYR A 195 -13.37 18.33 -14.51
CA TYR A 195 -14.67 17.85 -14.03
C TYR A 195 -14.71 17.87 -12.51
N GLY A 196 -15.90 18.13 -11.93
CA GLY A 196 -16.10 18.13 -10.48
C GLY A 196 -15.67 19.43 -9.81
N GLY A 197 -14.98 19.32 -8.70
CA GLY A 197 -14.43 20.46 -7.97
C GLY A 197 -15.35 21.10 -6.94
N LYS A 198 -16.61 20.68 -6.82
CA LYS A 198 -17.52 21.18 -5.77
C LYS A 198 -17.11 20.64 -4.41
N THR A 199 -17.27 21.46 -3.39
CA THR A 199 -16.91 21.12 -2.02
C THR A 199 -17.97 21.62 -1.03
N ASN A 200 -18.09 20.89 0.10
CA ASN A 200 -18.93 21.30 1.21
C ASN A 200 -18.17 21.07 2.53
N ALA A 201 -17.75 22.13 3.18
CA ALA A 201 -16.94 22.05 4.39
C ALA A 201 -17.71 21.46 5.59
N ALA A 202 -19.00 21.81 5.73
CA ALA A 202 -19.84 21.27 6.81
C ALA A 202 -19.97 19.76 6.75
N GLU A 203 -19.99 19.20 5.53
CA GLU A 203 -20.08 17.77 5.26
C GLU A 203 -18.71 17.12 5.04
N ARG A 204 -17.62 17.87 5.01
CA ARG A 204 -16.28 17.38 4.58
C ARG A 204 -16.33 16.67 3.24
N TYR A 205 -17.16 17.16 2.34
CA TYR A 205 -17.39 16.61 1.02
C TYR A 205 -16.47 17.28 0.00
N ILE A 206 -15.82 16.48 -0.83
CA ILE A 206 -15.12 16.90 -2.04
C ILE A 206 -15.63 16.03 -3.18
N GLU A 207 -16.15 16.66 -4.22
CA GLU A 207 -16.63 15.97 -5.41
C GLU A 207 -15.49 15.19 -6.08
N PRO A 208 -15.75 14.00 -6.69
CA PRO A 208 -14.80 13.35 -7.57
C PRO A 208 -14.30 14.33 -8.63
N THR A 209 -13.01 14.64 -8.61
CA THR A 209 -12.45 15.74 -9.40
C THR A 209 -11.35 15.25 -10.32
N LEU A 210 -11.47 15.56 -11.61
CA LEU A 210 -10.43 15.36 -12.62
C LEU A 210 -9.73 16.69 -12.87
N LEU A 211 -8.41 16.71 -12.83
CA LEU A 211 -7.57 17.89 -13.04
C LEU A 211 -6.68 17.66 -14.27
N THR A 212 -6.66 18.59 -15.21
CA THR A 212 -5.83 18.57 -16.43
C THR A 212 -4.76 19.67 -16.39
N ASP A 213 -3.90 19.70 -17.39
CA ASP A 213 -2.79 20.65 -17.48
C ASP A 213 -1.86 20.59 -16.26
N ILE A 214 -1.66 19.39 -15.75
CA ILE A 214 -0.83 19.08 -14.58
C ILE A 214 0.61 18.83 -15.01
N ASN A 215 1.53 19.49 -14.30
CA ASN A 215 2.96 19.30 -14.43
C ASN A 215 3.52 18.56 -13.20
N TRP A 216 4.69 17.93 -13.38
CA TRP A 216 5.35 17.18 -12.31
C TRP A 216 5.71 18.03 -11.08
N ASP A 217 5.87 19.35 -11.25
CA ASP A 217 6.23 20.28 -10.19
C ASP A 217 5.02 20.90 -9.47
N ASP A 218 3.80 20.61 -9.92
CA ASP A 218 2.58 21.09 -9.27
C ASP A 218 2.47 20.56 -7.83
N PRO A 219 1.90 21.32 -6.90
CA PRO A 219 1.75 20.92 -5.49
C PRO A 219 1.06 19.56 -5.31
N ILE A 220 0.05 19.27 -6.14
CA ILE A 220 -0.69 17.98 -6.10
C ILE A 220 0.19 16.78 -6.48
N MET A 221 1.33 16.99 -7.12
CA MET A 221 2.27 15.94 -7.52
C MET A 221 3.39 15.69 -6.49
N GLN A 222 3.51 16.48 -5.44
CA GLN A 222 4.63 16.39 -4.48
C GLN A 222 4.42 15.27 -3.45
N ASP A 223 3.20 15.13 -2.92
CA ASP A 223 2.87 14.13 -1.91
C ASP A 223 1.68 13.26 -2.36
N GLU A 224 1.47 12.13 -1.66
CA GLU A 224 0.29 11.28 -1.84
C GLU A 224 -1.00 12.08 -1.60
N ILE A 225 -1.92 12.02 -2.55
CA ILE A 225 -3.17 12.81 -2.50
C ILE A 225 -4.08 12.28 -1.40
N PHE A 226 -4.30 10.96 -1.35
CA PHE A 226 -5.18 10.31 -0.38
C PHE A 226 -6.57 10.96 -0.29
N GLY A 227 -7.17 11.17 -1.46
CA GLY A 227 -8.44 11.88 -1.61
C GLY A 227 -8.99 11.82 -3.04
N PRO A 228 -10.15 12.40 -3.30
CA PRO A 228 -10.90 12.22 -4.57
C PRO A 228 -10.45 13.17 -5.70
N LEU A 229 -9.18 13.49 -5.74
CA LEU A 229 -8.59 14.32 -6.80
C LEU A 229 -7.72 13.44 -7.70
N LEU A 230 -7.96 13.46 -8.99
CA LEU A 230 -7.17 12.72 -9.98
C LEU A 230 -6.49 13.69 -10.96
N PRO A 231 -5.23 14.03 -10.75
CA PRO A 231 -4.44 14.76 -11.72
C PRO A 231 -4.11 13.88 -12.91
N VAL A 232 -4.18 14.48 -14.10
CA VAL A 232 -3.96 13.84 -15.40
C VAL A 232 -2.75 14.49 -16.06
N ILE A 233 -1.73 13.69 -16.33
CA ILE A 233 -0.52 14.08 -17.05
C ILE A 233 -0.50 13.38 -18.40
N GLU A 234 -0.28 14.16 -19.45
CA GLU A 234 -0.19 13.68 -20.81
C GLU A 234 1.24 13.24 -21.14
N PHE A 235 1.34 12.27 -22.06
CA PHE A 235 2.62 11.87 -22.63
C PHE A 235 2.44 11.38 -24.09
N GLU A 236 3.53 11.38 -24.83
CA GLU A 236 3.58 10.86 -26.21
C GLU A 236 4.39 9.56 -26.31
N ASP A 237 5.44 9.41 -25.51
CA ASP A 237 6.27 8.20 -25.48
C ASP A 237 6.28 7.56 -24.09
N ILE A 238 5.97 6.27 -24.04
CA ILE A 238 6.03 5.48 -22.81
C ILE A 238 7.45 5.39 -22.22
N HIS A 239 8.47 5.54 -23.04
CA HIS A 239 9.86 5.52 -22.55
C HIS A 239 10.21 6.74 -21.72
N ASP A 240 9.64 7.92 -22.01
CA ASP A 240 9.80 9.12 -21.22
C ASP A 240 9.10 8.94 -19.86
N VAL A 241 7.89 8.35 -19.86
CA VAL A 241 7.17 7.98 -18.66
C VAL A 241 7.99 7.04 -17.79
N ILE A 242 8.50 5.96 -18.35
CA ILE A 242 9.34 4.98 -17.62
C ILE A 242 10.56 5.68 -17.03
N SER A 243 11.27 6.48 -17.82
CA SER A 243 12.45 7.22 -17.38
C SER A 243 12.12 8.17 -16.20
N LYS A 244 11.02 8.91 -16.30
CA LYS A 244 10.55 9.78 -15.21
C LYS A 244 10.19 8.99 -13.96
N LEU A 245 9.40 7.91 -14.10
CA LEU A 245 8.99 7.09 -12.96
C LEU A 245 10.16 6.41 -12.24
N GLN A 246 11.26 6.10 -12.95
CA GLN A 246 12.48 5.57 -12.34
C GLN A 246 13.18 6.58 -11.41
N THR A 247 12.97 7.88 -11.61
CA THR A 247 13.54 8.93 -10.75
C THR A 247 12.70 9.23 -9.51
N LEU A 248 11.44 8.77 -9.49
CA LEU A 248 10.49 9.04 -8.39
C LEU A 248 10.58 7.98 -7.28
N PRO A 249 10.08 8.28 -6.08
CA PRO A 249 9.93 7.30 -5.01
C PRO A 249 9.11 6.10 -5.47
N ARG A 250 9.52 4.90 -5.09
CA ARG A 250 8.85 3.65 -5.47
C ARG A 250 7.47 3.57 -4.83
N PRO A 251 6.38 3.46 -5.64
CA PRO A 251 5.02 3.46 -5.13
C PRO A 251 4.63 2.10 -4.53
N LEU A 252 3.57 2.10 -3.72
CA LEU A 252 2.95 0.87 -3.23
C LEU A 252 2.26 0.11 -4.36
N ALA A 253 1.57 0.82 -5.26
CA ALA A 253 0.93 0.19 -6.42
C ALA A 253 1.28 0.86 -7.75
N LEU A 254 1.18 0.08 -8.84
CA LEU A 254 1.25 0.56 -10.22
C LEU A 254 0.17 -0.12 -11.06
N TYR A 255 -0.50 0.67 -11.91
CA TYR A 255 -1.56 0.20 -12.79
C TYR A 255 -1.22 0.50 -14.24
N LEU A 256 -1.39 -0.48 -15.12
CA LEU A 256 -1.12 -0.34 -16.53
C LEU A 256 -2.28 -0.88 -17.36
N PHE A 257 -2.81 -0.05 -18.24
CA PHE A 257 -3.87 -0.41 -19.17
C PHE A 257 -3.33 -0.44 -20.60
N THR A 258 -3.24 -1.64 -21.18
CA THR A 258 -2.79 -1.90 -22.54
C THR A 258 -3.14 -3.30 -23.00
N ALA A 259 -3.39 -3.50 -24.29
CA ALA A 259 -3.52 -4.83 -24.89
C ALA A 259 -2.15 -5.45 -25.27
N SER A 260 -1.09 -4.65 -25.33
CA SER A 260 0.24 -5.09 -25.78
C SER A 260 1.01 -5.84 -24.69
N ARG A 261 1.20 -7.15 -24.86
CA ARG A 261 2.05 -7.96 -23.96
C ARG A 261 3.51 -7.48 -23.91
N LYS A 262 4.01 -6.88 -25.01
CA LYS A 262 5.36 -6.31 -25.04
C LYS A 262 5.48 -5.14 -24.07
N GLN A 263 4.52 -4.20 -24.12
CA GLN A 263 4.48 -3.04 -23.22
C GLN A 263 4.27 -3.47 -21.77
N GLN A 264 3.41 -4.48 -21.50
CA GLN A 264 3.22 -5.04 -20.16
C GLN A 264 4.54 -5.52 -19.57
N LYS A 265 5.27 -6.38 -20.30
CA LYS A 265 6.58 -6.90 -19.87
C LYS A 265 7.61 -5.79 -19.69
N GLU A 266 7.62 -4.81 -20.59
CA GLU A 266 8.57 -3.71 -20.51
C GLU A 266 8.37 -2.87 -19.26
N VAL A 267 7.15 -2.43 -18.97
CA VAL A 267 6.82 -1.61 -17.79
C VAL A 267 7.11 -2.38 -16.50
N ILE A 268 6.67 -3.65 -16.41
CA ILE A 268 6.89 -4.48 -15.22
C ILE A 268 8.38 -4.69 -14.96
N ASN A 269 9.18 -4.93 -15.98
CA ASN A 269 10.61 -5.22 -15.81
C ASN A 269 11.45 -3.96 -15.51
N LYS A 270 11.04 -2.80 -16.01
CA LYS A 270 11.81 -1.56 -15.87
C LYS A 270 11.44 -0.75 -14.62
N LEU A 271 10.22 -0.90 -14.06
CA LEU A 271 9.77 -0.16 -12.91
C LEU A 271 9.73 -1.02 -11.64
N LYS A 272 10.02 -0.40 -10.50
CA LYS A 272 9.97 -1.04 -9.18
C LYS A 272 8.79 -0.47 -8.40
N PHE A 273 7.90 -1.35 -7.94
CA PHE A 273 6.71 -1.01 -7.16
C PHE A 273 6.36 -2.18 -6.23
N GLY A 274 5.50 -1.97 -5.24
CA GLY A 274 5.09 -3.01 -4.30
C GLY A 274 4.26 -4.10 -4.99
N GLY A 275 3.13 -3.73 -5.55
CA GLY A 275 2.23 -4.61 -6.31
C GLY A 275 1.45 -3.85 -7.36
N GLY A 276 0.53 -4.50 -8.09
CA GLY A 276 -0.26 -3.79 -9.10
C GLY A 276 -1.12 -4.66 -9.98
N CYS A 277 -1.78 -4.04 -10.94
CA CYS A 277 -2.63 -4.75 -11.89
C CYS A 277 -2.33 -4.33 -13.33
N ILE A 278 -2.46 -5.29 -14.21
CA ILE A 278 -2.57 -5.05 -15.66
C ILE A 278 -4.05 -5.08 -16.02
N ASN A 279 -4.50 -4.01 -16.66
CA ASN A 279 -5.89 -3.80 -17.07
C ASN A 279 -6.91 -3.85 -15.92
N ASP A 280 -6.48 -3.60 -14.68
CA ASP A 280 -7.34 -3.44 -13.51
C ASP A 280 -6.73 -2.46 -12.50
N THR A 281 -7.45 -2.16 -11.42
CA THR A 281 -6.98 -1.37 -10.28
C THR A 281 -7.33 -2.09 -8.99
N ILE A 282 -6.57 -1.88 -7.92
CA ILE A 282 -6.86 -2.34 -6.55
C ILE A 282 -6.93 -3.87 -6.39
N MET A 283 -7.52 -4.61 -7.32
CA MET A 283 -7.90 -6.04 -7.17
C MET A 283 -6.76 -6.99 -6.83
N HIS A 284 -5.50 -6.59 -6.97
CA HIS A 284 -4.36 -7.40 -6.51
C HIS A 284 -4.36 -7.63 -4.98
N ILE A 285 -4.93 -6.70 -4.18
CA ILE A 285 -5.07 -6.86 -2.72
C ILE A 285 -6.13 -7.91 -2.36
N ALA A 286 -7.12 -8.12 -3.23
CA ALA A 286 -8.20 -9.08 -2.98
C ALA A 286 -7.79 -10.54 -3.20
N ASN A 287 -6.64 -10.79 -3.84
CA ASN A 287 -6.14 -12.13 -4.08
C ASN A 287 -5.28 -12.60 -2.87
N PRO A 288 -5.76 -13.59 -2.09
CA PRO A 288 -5.06 -14.05 -0.89
C PRO A 288 -3.74 -14.79 -1.17
N TYR A 289 -3.48 -15.18 -2.42
CA TYR A 289 -2.26 -15.86 -2.83
C TYR A 289 -1.16 -14.91 -3.31
N LEU A 290 -1.47 -13.62 -3.46
CA LEU A 290 -0.48 -12.62 -3.80
C LEU A 290 0.04 -11.94 -2.52
N PRO A 291 1.36 -11.90 -2.30
CA PRO A 291 1.92 -11.09 -1.23
C PRO A 291 1.54 -9.62 -1.45
N PHE A 292 1.21 -8.92 -0.38
CA PHE A 292 0.93 -7.50 -0.40
C PHE A 292 1.95 -6.78 0.47
N GLY A 293 2.63 -5.80 -0.10
CA GLY A 293 3.65 -5.01 0.59
C GLY A 293 4.35 -4.02 -0.33
N GLY A 294 4.95 -3.01 0.28
CA GLY A 294 5.67 -1.94 -0.40
C GLY A 294 7.16 -2.21 -0.56
N ILE A 295 7.85 -1.25 -1.20
CA ILE A 295 9.30 -1.28 -1.40
C ILE A 295 9.92 0.08 -1.11
N GLY A 296 10.84 0.16 -0.15
CA GLY A 296 11.52 1.40 0.25
C GLY A 296 10.55 2.41 0.85
N PRO A 297 10.29 3.57 0.21
CA PRO A 297 9.39 4.59 0.76
C PRO A 297 7.94 4.13 0.93
N SER A 298 7.49 3.14 0.16
CA SER A 298 6.13 2.60 0.23
C SER A 298 5.97 1.44 1.21
N GLY A 299 7.07 0.89 1.77
CA GLY A 299 6.98 -0.15 2.77
C GLY A 299 8.17 -1.08 2.84
N MET A 300 8.08 -2.03 3.79
CA MET A 300 9.09 -3.04 4.07
C MET A 300 8.42 -4.31 4.58
N GLY A 301 8.73 -5.45 3.96
CA GLY A 301 8.05 -6.72 4.20
C GLY A 301 6.76 -6.82 3.40
N ALA A 302 6.04 -7.90 3.59
CA ALA A 302 4.76 -8.17 2.94
C ALA A 302 3.90 -9.08 3.82
N TYR A 303 2.61 -9.15 3.53
CA TYR A 303 1.68 -10.06 4.19
C TYR A 303 0.63 -10.54 3.18
N HIS A 304 -0.39 -11.21 3.58
CA HIS A 304 -1.40 -12.01 2.91
C HIS A 304 -0.97 -13.48 2.71
N GLY A 305 -1.94 -14.37 2.85
CA GLY A 305 -1.77 -15.79 2.66
C GLY A 305 -0.57 -16.40 3.39
N GLU A 306 0.19 -17.19 2.68
CA GLU A 306 1.40 -17.84 3.21
C GLU A 306 2.49 -16.82 3.61
N GLU A 307 2.63 -15.73 2.87
CA GLU A 307 3.60 -14.68 3.21
C GLU A 307 3.28 -14.00 4.55
N GLY A 308 1.99 -13.82 4.86
CA GLY A 308 1.56 -13.36 6.17
C GLY A 308 2.04 -14.29 7.30
N PHE A 309 1.86 -15.61 7.13
CA PHE A 309 2.35 -16.58 8.10
C PHE A 309 3.88 -16.53 8.24
N ARG A 310 4.61 -16.47 7.13
CA ARG A 310 6.08 -16.34 7.12
C ARG A 310 6.56 -15.08 7.81
N THR A 311 5.88 -13.95 7.61
CA THR A 311 6.20 -12.65 8.20
C THR A 311 6.18 -12.67 9.73
N PHE A 312 5.34 -13.51 10.34
CA PHE A 312 5.23 -13.67 11.79
C PHE A 312 5.87 -14.96 12.31
N THR A 313 6.72 -15.60 11.52
CA THR A 313 7.42 -16.85 11.89
C THR A 313 8.94 -16.65 11.85
N HIS A 314 9.64 -17.18 12.86
CA HIS A 314 11.09 -17.25 12.85
C HIS A 314 11.56 -18.64 12.39
N TYR A 315 12.37 -18.66 11.35
CA TYR A 315 12.99 -19.89 10.83
C TYR A 315 14.38 -20.09 11.45
N LYS A 316 14.53 -21.12 12.29
CA LYS A 316 15.83 -21.50 12.84
C LYS A 316 16.40 -22.72 12.12
N SER A 317 17.66 -22.62 11.74
CA SER A 317 18.37 -23.75 11.10
C SER A 317 18.97 -24.66 12.16
N VAL A 318 18.63 -25.96 12.13
CA VAL A 318 19.17 -26.95 13.04
C VAL A 318 19.76 -28.09 12.21
N MET A 319 21.05 -28.34 12.37
CA MET A 319 21.72 -29.48 11.74
C MET A 319 21.79 -30.66 12.73
N HIS A 320 21.21 -31.79 12.36
CA HIS A 320 21.38 -33.06 13.06
C HIS A 320 22.52 -33.84 12.42
N LYS A 321 23.55 -34.14 13.21
CA LYS A 321 24.71 -34.92 12.76
C LYS A 321 24.81 -36.18 13.60
N GLY A 322 24.99 -37.35 12.94
CA GLY A 322 25.28 -38.60 13.62
C GLY A 322 26.63 -38.55 14.33
N THR A 323 26.76 -39.33 15.42
CA THR A 323 27.98 -39.37 16.25
C THR A 323 28.85 -40.61 15.95
N TRP A 324 28.42 -41.47 15.02
CA TRP A 324 29.10 -42.71 14.69
C TRP A 324 30.28 -42.53 13.73
N PHE A 325 30.34 -41.44 12.98
CA PHE A 325 31.43 -41.15 12.05
C PHE A 325 31.74 -39.63 12.01
N GLU A 326 33.04 -39.33 12.17
CA GLU A 326 33.50 -37.94 12.12
C GLU A 326 34.72 -37.85 11.18
N PRO A 327 34.59 -37.22 9.98
CA PRO A 327 35.67 -37.05 9.06
C PRO A 327 36.75 -36.12 9.64
N PRO A 328 38.05 -36.54 9.69
CA PRO A 328 39.11 -35.75 10.31
C PRO A 328 39.55 -34.54 9.47
N VAL A 329 38.96 -34.38 8.26
CA VAL A 329 39.39 -33.34 7.29
C VAL A 329 39.15 -31.91 7.78
N LYS A 330 38.14 -31.69 8.63
CA LYS A 330 37.80 -30.36 9.15
C LYS A 330 38.59 -29.93 10.36
N TYR A 331 39.34 -30.87 10.99
CA TYR A 331 40.09 -30.59 12.22
C TYR A 331 41.58 -30.36 11.94
N PRO A 332 42.25 -29.53 12.75
CA PRO A 332 43.71 -29.43 12.70
C PRO A 332 44.39 -30.78 13.10
N PRO A 333 45.66 -30.97 12.69
CA PRO A 333 46.47 -30.09 11.86
C PRO A 333 46.01 -30.09 10.40
N TYR A 334 46.03 -28.91 9.79
CA TYR A 334 45.62 -28.75 8.38
C TYR A 334 46.78 -29.12 7.45
N SER A 335 46.50 -29.82 6.36
CA SER A 335 47.44 -30.21 5.34
C SER A 335 46.95 -29.93 3.93
N LYS A 336 47.88 -29.90 2.96
CA LYS A 336 47.51 -29.75 1.54
C LYS A 336 46.57 -30.88 1.05
N LEU A 337 46.71 -32.08 1.62
CA LEU A 337 45.85 -33.20 1.30
C LEU A 337 44.41 -32.97 1.82
N LYS A 338 44.26 -32.56 3.08
CA LYS A 338 42.95 -32.23 3.66
C LYS A 338 42.27 -31.13 2.87
N LEU A 339 43.02 -30.10 2.46
CA LEU A 339 42.49 -29.03 1.64
C LEU A 339 41.96 -29.54 0.26
N ARG A 340 42.72 -30.44 -0.37
CA ARG A 340 42.27 -31.06 -1.63
C ARG A 340 40.98 -31.88 -1.46
N LEU A 341 40.86 -32.64 -0.38
CA LEU A 341 39.67 -33.42 -0.04
C LEU A 341 38.48 -32.51 0.22
N ILE A 342 38.63 -31.42 0.97
CA ILE A 342 37.54 -30.44 1.21
C ILE A 342 37.11 -29.83 -0.11
N LYS A 343 38.04 -29.39 -0.97
CA LYS A 343 37.68 -28.84 -2.30
C LYS A 343 36.92 -29.83 -3.18
N LEU A 344 37.26 -31.10 -3.11
CA LEU A 344 36.54 -32.16 -3.84
C LEU A 344 35.13 -32.38 -3.31
N LEU A 345 34.90 -32.24 -2.01
CA LEU A 345 33.62 -32.48 -1.35
C LEU A 345 32.67 -31.28 -1.43
N MET A 346 33.21 -30.09 -1.57
CA MET A 346 32.40 -28.84 -1.60
C MET A 346 32.10 -28.34 -3.00
N GLY A 347 32.58 -28.98 -4.06
CA GLY A 347 32.34 -28.66 -5.48
C GLY A 347 33.32 -27.62 -5.96
#